data_0f5b54d087396e14e0599d37c14cf847
#
_entry.id   0f5b54d087396e14e0599d37c14cf847
#
_cell.length_a   1.000
_cell.length_b   1.000
_cell.length_c   1.000
_cell.angle_alpha   90.00
_cell.angle_beta   90.00
_cell.angle_gamma   90.00
#
_symmetry.space_group_name_H-M   'P 1'
#
loop_
_entity.id
_entity.type
_entity.pdbx_description
1 polymer ?
#
loop_
_entity_poly.entity_id
_entity_poly.type
_entity_poly.pdbx_seq_one_letter_code
_entity_poly.pdbx_strand_id
1 'polypeptide(L)'
;PVGSYLHGTAVVVYGEFLERKERIRHIVLVLSFQKYTFILKTREILGIFDVSFVFGGKYFSLFNKESLPLYPICYNLSNLWTNAETMSKKKKFEDIYNSSESETGGFSVLAEIQADPIGKVKPVNFEEELPVLPLRNMVLFPQVVVPILVSRDSSLKLVKEAYEKGRPIVIATQMVPDMENPDISDLYSTCTLAQVLRIFEMPNNPPTVILQAYMDRVNLISITRKRPYLKGIVEKWEEMSVDEKTDEFKVLLDTCRELAKKLVELSDKMGQDMLLYLKSGQDGDLMVNFICTNFPFPIDQKIKLLRCNNLSERMYLLIKLLSQELKLAELKQNIQQRTREDIDRQQREYFLHQQMKNIQDELGNGQDDEIAELRNKGYQKKWSDEVAELFEKEVDKLERINPQSPDYNVQLSYLQTLLGLPWGVYTADNLDIQNAEKVLDKDHYGLEK
;
A
#
# COMPACT_ATOMS: atom_id res chain seq x y z
N PRO A 1 0.81 12.26 49.21
CA PRO A 1 1.17 10.88 49.02
C PRO A 1 -0.11 10.09 48.82
N VAL A 2 -0.51 9.89 47.60
CA VAL A 2 -1.62 9.00 47.25
C VAL A 2 -0.98 7.69 46.77
N GLY A 3 -1.32 6.65 47.50
CA GLY A 3 -0.65 5.35 47.51
C GLY A 3 -0.64 4.58 46.21
N SER A 4 0.40 3.90 46.07
CA SER A 4 0.80 2.71 45.38
C SER A 4 -0.33 1.74 44.95
N TYR A 5 -0.99 1.95 43.80
CA TYR A 5 -1.76 0.90 43.15
C TYR A 5 -1.92 1.13 41.62
N LEU A 6 -0.91 1.71 40.99
CA LEU A 6 -0.90 1.80 39.52
C LEU A 6 0.53 1.49 39.02
N HIS A 7 0.67 0.42 38.25
CA HIS A 7 1.91 0.12 37.52
C HIS A 7 2.14 1.18 36.42
N GLY A 8 2.72 2.31 36.79
CA GLY A 8 3.11 3.38 35.88
C GLY A 8 3.88 4.47 36.63
N THR A 9 4.81 5.11 35.94
CA THR A 9 5.65 6.17 36.51
C THR A 9 4.93 7.52 36.34
N ALA A 10 4.49 8.14 37.44
CA ALA A 10 3.98 9.50 37.45
C ALA A 10 5.12 10.45 37.84
N VAL A 11 5.48 11.40 36.98
CA VAL A 11 6.44 12.46 37.28
C VAL A 11 5.68 13.79 37.33
N VAL A 12 5.69 14.42 38.52
CA VAL A 12 5.10 15.74 38.71
C VAL A 12 6.22 16.77 38.64
N VAL A 13 6.18 17.66 37.67
CA VAL A 13 7.14 18.73 37.50
C VAL A 13 6.42 20.02 37.83
N TYR A 14 6.90 20.72 38.89
CA TYR A 14 6.45 22.08 39.22
C TYR A 14 7.41 23.10 38.59
N GLY A 15 6.85 24.06 37.87
CA GLY A 15 7.60 25.20 37.32
C GLY A 15 6.85 26.50 37.47
N GLU A 16 7.50 27.52 38.00
CA GLU A 16 7.03 28.91 37.90
C GLU A 16 7.73 29.58 36.71
N PHE A 17 6.94 30.03 35.75
CA PHE A 17 7.45 30.77 34.60
C PHE A 17 6.89 32.17 34.57
N LEU A 18 7.76 33.14 34.24
CA LEU A 18 7.41 34.51 34.00
C LEU A 18 7.13 34.73 32.52
N GLU A 19 5.87 34.75 32.14
CA GLU A 19 5.46 35.16 30.80
C GLU A 19 4.81 36.54 30.85
N ARG A 20 5.46 37.55 30.23
CA ARG A 20 4.96 38.93 30.04
C ARG A 20 4.37 39.60 31.28
N LYS A 21 5.18 39.70 32.36
CA LYS A 21 4.84 40.45 33.58
C LYS A 21 3.77 39.86 34.53
N GLU A 22 3.27 38.68 34.28
CA GLU A 22 2.37 37.98 35.21
C GLU A 22 3.01 36.68 35.72
N ARG A 23 2.89 36.40 37.03
CA ARG A 23 3.31 35.13 37.63
C ARG A 23 2.25 34.07 37.30
N ILE A 24 2.60 33.14 36.46
CA ILE A 24 1.71 32.04 36.08
C ILE A 24 2.26 30.75 36.71
N ARG A 25 1.43 30.08 37.52
CA ARG A 25 1.78 28.78 38.07
C ARG A 25 1.30 27.70 37.14
N HIS A 26 2.24 26.91 36.63
CA HIS A 26 1.93 25.74 35.84
C HIS A 26 2.20 24.47 36.63
N ILE A 27 1.21 23.57 36.69
CA ILE A 27 1.39 22.21 37.15
C ILE A 27 1.38 21.33 35.91
N VAL A 28 2.51 20.69 35.63
CA VAL A 28 2.62 19.73 34.54
C VAL A 28 2.65 18.32 35.13
N LEU A 29 1.61 17.55 34.92
CA LEU A 29 1.51 16.17 35.33
C LEU A 29 1.82 15.28 34.14
N VAL A 30 2.93 14.58 34.17
CA VAL A 30 3.29 13.61 33.13
C VAL A 30 2.96 12.22 33.64
N LEU A 31 1.97 11.60 33.06
CA LEU A 31 1.60 10.21 33.32
C LEU A 31 2.04 9.35 32.16
N SER A 32 2.99 8.45 32.38
CA SER A 32 3.45 7.51 31.37
C SER A 32 3.00 6.10 31.72
N PHE A 33 2.19 5.51 30.87
CA PHE A 33 1.73 4.13 30.95
C PHE A 33 2.10 3.37 29.69
N GLN A 34 2.83 2.29 29.85
CA GLN A 34 3.27 1.26 28.87
C GLN A 34 3.47 1.64 27.38
N LYS A 35 2.73 2.57 26.80
CA LYS A 35 2.88 3.07 25.40
C LYS A 35 2.35 4.49 25.19
N TYR A 36 1.82 5.15 26.23
CA TYR A 36 1.17 6.46 26.09
C TYR A 36 1.70 7.43 27.15
N THR A 37 2.10 8.61 26.68
CA THR A 37 2.51 9.71 27.57
C THR A 37 1.40 10.74 27.58
N PHE A 38 0.84 11.01 28.75
CA PHE A 38 -0.16 12.04 28.96
C PHE A 38 0.53 13.24 29.61
N ILE A 39 0.38 14.40 28.99
CA ILE A 39 0.86 15.66 29.52
C ILE A 39 -0.36 16.50 29.90
N LEU A 40 -0.62 16.62 31.19
CA LEU A 40 -1.64 17.51 31.74
C LEU A 40 -0.96 18.84 32.08
N LYS A 41 -1.36 19.91 31.42
CA LYS A 41 -0.97 21.28 31.74
C LYS A 41 -2.14 22.01 32.39
N THR A 42 -1.98 22.47 33.60
CA THR A 42 -2.95 23.33 34.24
C THR A 42 -2.37 24.75 34.31
N ARG A 43 -3.14 25.71 33.87
CA ARG A 43 -2.81 27.13 33.92
C ARG A 43 -3.79 27.84 34.83
N GLU A 44 -3.29 28.48 35.88
CA GLU A 44 -4.08 29.30 36.77
C GLU A 44 -3.88 30.77 36.41
N ILE A 45 -4.90 31.41 35.90
CA ILE A 45 -4.92 32.87 35.65
C ILE A 45 -6.14 33.42 36.35
N LEU A 46 -5.93 34.29 37.35
CA LEU A 46 -7.00 35.04 38.03
C LEU A 46 -8.17 34.17 38.55
N GLY A 47 -7.87 32.97 39.14
CA GLY A 47 -8.91 32.09 39.69
C GLY A 47 -9.67 31.27 38.68
N ILE A 48 -9.21 31.21 37.45
CA ILE A 48 -9.75 30.37 36.39
C ILE A 48 -8.76 29.23 36.11
N PHE A 49 -9.22 27.98 36.27
CA PHE A 49 -8.42 26.80 35.91
C PHE A 49 -8.65 26.43 34.45
N ASP A 50 -7.60 26.49 33.65
CA ASP A 50 -7.61 25.93 32.29
C ASP A 50 -6.86 24.61 32.32
N VAL A 51 -7.58 23.51 32.00
CA VAL A 51 -6.99 22.19 31.95
C VAL A 51 -6.89 21.77 30.47
N SER A 52 -5.68 21.74 29.96
CA SER A 52 -5.42 21.23 28.61
C SER A 52 -4.66 19.91 28.68
N PHE A 53 -5.02 18.98 27.82
CA PHE A 53 -4.32 17.71 27.70
C PHE A 53 -4.05 17.36 26.24
N VAL A 54 -2.98 16.61 26.02
CA VAL A 54 -2.57 16.16 24.70
C VAL A 54 -2.76 14.64 24.60
N PHE A 55 -3.57 14.23 23.66
CA PHE A 55 -3.80 12.82 23.38
C PHE A 55 -3.59 12.55 21.89
N GLY A 56 -2.71 11.60 21.55
CA GLY A 56 -2.47 11.21 20.15
C GLY A 56 -2.06 12.38 19.23
N GLY A 57 -1.30 13.36 19.77
CA GLY A 57 -0.85 14.54 19.00
C GLY A 57 -1.90 15.63 18.80
N LYS A 58 -3.10 15.52 19.41
CA LYS A 58 -4.16 16.54 19.38
C LYS A 58 -4.29 17.23 20.73
N TYR A 59 -4.47 18.55 20.69
CA TYR A 59 -4.71 19.41 21.87
C TYR A 59 -6.20 19.47 22.18
N PHE A 60 -6.55 19.24 23.45
CA PHE A 60 -7.90 19.40 23.99
C PHE A 60 -7.82 20.37 25.16
N SER A 61 -8.69 21.36 25.21
CA SER A 61 -8.81 22.29 26.33
C SER A 61 -10.23 22.29 26.89
N LEU A 62 -10.33 22.28 28.23
CA LEU A 62 -11.58 22.40 28.97
C LEU A 62 -11.51 23.66 29.82
N PHE A 63 -12.40 24.62 29.53
CA PHE A 63 -12.58 25.80 30.32
C PHE A 63 -13.61 25.55 31.44
N ASN A 64 -13.25 25.80 32.69
CA ASN A 64 -14.24 25.81 33.77
C ASN A 64 -14.04 27.01 34.71
N LYS A 65 -15.14 27.64 35.06
CA LYS A 65 -15.20 28.89 35.85
C LYS A 65 -15.32 28.68 37.35
N GLU A 66 -15.48 27.45 37.84
CA GLU A 66 -15.67 27.17 39.25
C GLU A 66 -14.75 26.01 39.71
N SER A 67 -14.20 26.16 40.93
CA SER A 67 -13.32 25.22 41.57
C SER A 67 -14.07 23.89 41.88
N LEU A 68 -13.93 22.92 41.04
CA LEU A 68 -14.43 21.56 41.26
C LEU A 68 -13.41 20.71 41.99
N PRO A 69 -13.83 19.87 42.98
CA PRO A 69 -12.95 18.92 43.63
C PRO A 69 -12.43 17.88 42.63
N LEU A 70 -11.18 17.55 42.73
CA LEU A 70 -10.46 16.60 41.82
C LEU A 70 -11.09 15.20 41.69
N TYR A 71 -11.94 14.82 42.61
CA TYR A 71 -12.57 13.48 42.66
C TYR A 71 -13.52 13.16 41.46
N PRO A 72 -14.40 14.07 41.02
CA PRO A 72 -15.22 13.83 39.83
C PRO A 72 -14.42 13.79 38.53
N ILE A 73 -13.28 14.47 38.46
CA ILE A 73 -12.40 14.47 37.27
C ILE A 73 -11.70 13.12 37.13
N CYS A 74 -11.25 12.52 38.23
CA CYS A 74 -10.69 11.16 38.21
C CYS A 74 -11.72 10.09 37.83
N TYR A 75 -12.96 10.21 38.26
CA TYR A 75 -14.04 9.28 37.93
C TYR A 75 -14.46 9.39 36.45
N ASN A 76 -14.53 10.61 35.93
CA ASN A 76 -14.80 10.84 34.51
C ASN A 76 -13.61 10.42 33.62
N LEU A 77 -12.39 10.56 34.08
CA LEU A 77 -11.19 10.08 33.38
C LEU A 77 -11.13 8.55 33.37
N SER A 78 -11.59 7.84 34.40
CA SER A 78 -11.67 6.38 34.39
C SER A 78 -12.74 5.87 33.40
N ASN A 79 -13.87 6.59 33.27
CA ASN A 79 -14.92 6.27 32.27
C ASN A 79 -14.50 6.65 30.85
N LEU A 80 -13.73 7.73 30.67
CA LEU A 80 -13.09 8.08 29.41
C LEU A 80 -12.01 7.05 29.07
N TRP A 81 -11.32 6.48 30.05
CA TRP A 81 -10.29 5.48 29.84
C TRP A 81 -10.89 4.13 29.41
N THR A 82 -11.97 3.67 30.06
CA THR A 82 -12.70 2.46 29.64
C THR A 82 -13.32 2.65 28.25
N ASN A 83 -13.81 3.85 27.92
CA ASN A 83 -14.28 4.17 26.56
C ASN A 83 -13.13 4.31 25.56
N ALA A 84 -11.96 4.83 25.96
CA ALA A 84 -10.78 4.92 25.12
C ALA A 84 -10.14 3.54 24.86
N GLU A 85 -10.20 2.65 25.85
CA GLU A 85 -9.77 1.25 25.68
C GLU A 85 -10.71 0.48 24.76
N THR A 86 -12.02 0.71 24.89
CA THR A 86 -13.05 0.17 23.98
C THR A 86 -12.94 0.76 22.60
N MET A 87 -12.65 2.08 22.48
CA MET A 87 -12.41 2.75 21.20
C MET A 87 -11.06 2.36 20.58
N SER A 88 -10.02 2.13 21.39
CA SER A 88 -8.73 1.61 20.91
C SER A 88 -8.85 0.18 20.38
N LYS A 89 -9.62 -0.67 21.09
CA LYS A 89 -9.97 -2.02 20.62
C LYS A 89 -10.84 -1.94 19.35
N LYS A 90 -11.77 -0.99 19.27
CA LYS A 90 -12.65 -0.77 18.11
C LYS A 90 -11.87 -0.21 16.90
N LYS A 91 -10.92 0.72 17.13
CA LYS A 91 -10.07 1.26 16.08
C LYS A 91 -9.04 0.24 15.56
N LYS A 92 -8.46 -0.56 16.46
CA LYS A 92 -7.61 -1.70 16.10
C LYS A 92 -8.38 -2.73 15.26
N PHE A 93 -9.68 -2.85 15.51
CA PHE A 93 -10.60 -3.71 14.77
C PHE A 93 -11.01 -3.10 13.42
N GLU A 94 -11.24 -1.78 13.34
CA GLU A 94 -11.47 -1.05 12.07
C GLU A 94 -10.23 -1.09 11.17
N ASP A 95 -9.02 -0.96 11.74
CA ASP A 95 -7.75 -1.11 11.01
C ASP A 95 -7.56 -2.56 10.50
N ILE A 96 -8.02 -3.56 11.25
CA ILE A 96 -8.03 -4.98 10.86
C ILE A 96 -9.07 -5.24 9.77
N TYR A 97 -10.23 -4.62 9.85
CA TYR A 97 -11.28 -4.75 8.86
C TYR A 97 -10.88 -4.10 7.52
N ASN A 98 -10.32 -2.90 7.56
CA ASN A 98 -9.82 -2.21 6.37
C ASN A 98 -8.61 -2.93 5.74
N SER A 99 -7.88 -3.73 6.53
CA SER A 99 -6.84 -4.62 6.02
C SER A 99 -7.37 -5.99 5.57
N SER A 100 -8.61 -6.35 5.87
CA SER A 100 -9.26 -7.60 5.44
C SER A 100 -9.78 -7.54 3.99
N GLU A 101 -9.84 -6.36 3.37
CA GLU A 101 -9.89 -6.24 1.89
C GLU A 101 -8.56 -6.68 1.24
N SER A 102 -7.45 -6.67 1.97
CA SER A 102 -6.26 -7.45 1.68
C SER A 102 -6.33 -8.76 2.48
N GLU A 103 -6.26 -9.90 1.83
CA GLU A 103 -6.42 -11.28 2.34
C GLU A 103 -5.65 -11.66 3.64
N THR A 104 -4.99 -10.71 4.32
CA THR A 104 -4.03 -10.94 5.41
C THR A 104 -4.28 -10.16 6.71
N GLY A 105 -5.25 -9.25 6.76
CA GLY A 105 -5.43 -8.32 7.91
C GLY A 105 -6.02 -8.91 9.20
N GLY A 106 -6.50 -10.16 9.18
CA GLY A 106 -7.12 -10.79 10.34
C GLY A 106 -6.16 -11.40 11.37
N PHE A 107 -4.85 -11.40 11.10
CA PHE A 107 -3.90 -12.25 11.81
C PHE A 107 -3.49 -11.75 13.21
N SER A 108 -3.41 -10.45 13.44
CA SER A 108 -2.99 -9.92 14.75
C SER A 108 -4.01 -10.20 15.88
N VAL A 109 -5.30 -10.32 15.53
CA VAL A 109 -6.35 -10.73 16.49
C VAL A 109 -6.27 -12.21 16.80
N LEU A 110 -5.84 -13.04 15.85
CA LEU A 110 -5.72 -14.48 16.01
C LEU A 110 -4.64 -14.86 17.01
N ALA A 111 -3.52 -14.12 17.02
CA ALA A 111 -2.44 -14.34 17.99
C ALA A 111 -2.87 -14.04 19.44
N GLU A 112 -3.77 -13.06 19.66
CA GLU A 112 -4.32 -12.76 20.98
C GLU A 112 -5.38 -13.81 21.43
N ILE A 113 -6.16 -14.36 20.48
CA ILE A 113 -7.21 -15.35 20.78
C ILE A 113 -6.62 -16.73 21.05
N GLN A 114 -5.49 -17.09 20.43
CA GLN A 114 -4.78 -18.34 20.69
C GLN A 114 -4.12 -18.39 22.08
N ALA A 115 -3.93 -17.25 22.75
CA ALA A 115 -3.40 -17.16 24.10
C ALA A 115 -4.44 -17.51 25.19
N ASP A 116 -5.73 -17.49 24.86
CA ASP A 116 -6.78 -17.95 25.78
C ASP A 116 -6.90 -19.50 25.73
N PRO A 117 -6.97 -20.19 26.89
CA PRO A 117 -7.07 -21.64 26.91
C PRO A 117 -8.31 -22.09 26.11
N ILE A 118 -8.07 -22.92 25.09
CA ILE A 118 -9.07 -23.54 24.23
C ILE A 118 -10.23 -24.05 25.08
N GLY A 119 -11.41 -23.46 24.92
CA GLY A 119 -12.61 -23.92 25.59
C GLY A 119 -12.75 -25.45 25.37
N LYS A 120 -13.12 -26.21 26.41
CA LYS A 120 -13.21 -27.67 26.35
C LYS A 120 -14.05 -28.06 25.12
N VAL A 121 -13.38 -28.63 24.13
CA VAL A 121 -13.99 -29.17 22.92
C VAL A 121 -15.04 -30.19 23.31
N LYS A 122 -16.33 -29.93 22.96
CA LYS A 122 -17.38 -30.90 23.26
C LYS A 122 -17.22 -32.11 22.36
N PRO A 123 -17.43 -33.33 22.87
CA PRO A 123 -17.39 -34.52 22.04
C PRO A 123 -18.46 -34.41 20.92
N VAL A 124 -18.08 -34.73 19.70
CA VAL A 124 -18.96 -34.67 18.55
C VAL A 124 -19.64 -36.03 18.37
N ASN A 125 -20.97 -36.01 18.27
CA ASN A 125 -21.71 -37.21 17.90
C ASN A 125 -21.85 -37.24 16.36
N PHE A 126 -21.17 -38.18 15.70
CA PHE A 126 -21.18 -38.30 14.24
C PHE A 126 -22.45 -39.01 13.71
N GLU A 127 -23.28 -39.57 14.57
CA GLU A 127 -24.55 -40.16 14.19
C GLU A 127 -25.67 -39.12 13.98
N GLU A 128 -25.44 -37.88 14.47
CA GLU A 128 -26.41 -36.81 14.36
C GLU A 128 -26.18 -35.95 13.11
N GLU A 129 -27.27 -35.33 12.61
CA GLU A 129 -27.19 -34.33 11.57
C GLU A 129 -26.42 -33.10 12.05
N LEU A 130 -25.30 -32.78 11.44
CA LEU A 130 -24.51 -31.59 11.77
C LEU A 130 -24.83 -30.42 10.83
N PRO A 131 -24.82 -29.18 11.34
CA PRO A 131 -24.96 -28.00 10.50
C PRO A 131 -23.74 -27.82 9.60
N VAL A 132 -23.97 -27.56 8.30
CA VAL A 132 -22.94 -27.42 7.29
C VAL A 132 -22.85 -25.96 6.83
N LEU A 133 -21.71 -25.33 7.05
CA LEU A 133 -21.41 -23.96 6.62
C LEU A 133 -20.59 -23.98 5.33
N PRO A 134 -21.16 -23.59 4.18
CA PRO A 134 -20.42 -23.48 2.94
C PRO A 134 -19.56 -22.22 2.91
N LEU A 135 -18.23 -22.38 2.70
CA LEU A 135 -17.29 -21.29 2.56
C LEU A 135 -16.92 -21.05 1.10
N ARG A 136 -16.79 -19.77 0.74
CA ARG A 136 -16.30 -19.30 -0.57
C ARG A 136 -14.80 -19.04 -0.49
N ASN A 137 -14.05 -19.50 -1.44
CA ASN A 137 -12.60 -19.20 -1.61
C ASN A 137 -11.71 -19.51 -0.41
N MET A 138 -12.16 -20.36 0.52
CA MET A 138 -11.41 -20.67 1.72
C MET A 138 -11.50 -22.16 2.06
N VAL A 139 -10.37 -22.73 2.46
CA VAL A 139 -10.27 -24.09 3.00
C VAL A 139 -9.75 -23.98 4.43
N LEU A 140 -10.53 -24.50 5.38
CA LEU A 140 -10.15 -24.49 6.78
C LEU A 140 -9.41 -25.79 7.10
N PHE A 141 -8.20 -25.67 7.66
CA PHE A 141 -7.41 -26.80 8.12
C PHE A 141 -7.59 -27.03 9.63
N PRO A 142 -7.34 -28.26 10.11
CA PRO A 142 -7.47 -28.59 11.54
C PRO A 142 -6.66 -27.65 12.46
N GLN A 143 -7.19 -27.44 13.67
CA GLN A 143 -6.59 -26.65 14.76
C GLN A 143 -6.41 -25.15 14.50
N VAL A 144 -6.67 -24.66 13.30
CA VAL A 144 -6.46 -23.25 12.93
C VAL A 144 -7.66 -22.40 13.36
N VAL A 145 -7.39 -21.20 13.82
CA VAL A 145 -8.41 -20.17 14.11
C VAL A 145 -8.44 -19.15 12.98
N VAL A 146 -9.63 -18.89 12.43
CA VAL A 146 -9.78 -17.97 11.30
C VAL A 146 -10.99 -17.05 11.49
N PRO A 147 -10.90 -15.78 11.11
CA PRO A 147 -12.06 -14.90 10.94
C PRO A 147 -12.69 -15.14 9.57
N ILE A 148 -14.00 -15.25 9.53
CA ILE A 148 -14.78 -15.34 8.29
C ILE A 148 -15.86 -14.28 8.25
N LEU A 149 -16.15 -13.75 7.07
CA LEU A 149 -17.28 -12.87 6.82
C LEU A 149 -18.50 -13.70 6.43
N VAL A 150 -19.62 -13.50 7.13
CA VAL A 150 -20.88 -14.24 6.89
C VAL A 150 -21.89 -13.29 6.31
N SER A 151 -22.10 -13.33 4.99
CA SER A 151 -23.03 -12.44 4.27
C SER A 151 -24.40 -13.06 4.01
N ARG A 152 -24.52 -14.40 4.02
CA ARG A 152 -25.81 -15.09 3.74
C ARG A 152 -26.66 -15.19 4.99
N ASP A 153 -27.94 -14.90 4.89
CA ASP A 153 -28.91 -15.02 6.00
C ASP A 153 -29.01 -16.46 6.56
N SER A 154 -28.96 -17.47 5.70
CA SER A 154 -28.95 -18.88 6.12
C SER A 154 -27.70 -19.23 6.94
N SER A 155 -26.53 -18.78 6.48
CA SER A 155 -25.26 -18.98 7.19
C SER A 155 -25.23 -18.23 8.51
N LEU A 156 -25.79 -17.01 8.55
CA LEU A 156 -25.85 -16.21 9.77
C LEU A 156 -26.74 -16.88 10.84
N LYS A 157 -27.91 -17.41 10.43
CA LYS A 157 -28.79 -18.19 11.33
C LYS A 157 -28.09 -19.43 11.87
N LEU A 158 -27.36 -20.16 11.01
CA LEU A 158 -26.58 -21.33 11.40
C LEU A 158 -25.55 -20.97 12.46
N VAL A 159 -24.76 -19.94 12.21
CA VAL A 159 -23.65 -19.53 13.09
C VAL A 159 -24.17 -19.03 14.43
N LYS A 160 -25.24 -18.23 14.46
CA LYS A 160 -25.88 -17.74 15.70
C LYS A 160 -26.41 -18.92 16.53
N GLU A 161 -27.13 -19.86 15.92
CA GLU A 161 -27.66 -21.03 16.60
C GLU A 161 -26.53 -21.96 17.11
N ALA A 162 -25.49 -22.15 16.30
CA ALA A 162 -24.33 -22.95 16.70
C ALA A 162 -23.58 -22.31 17.89
N TYR A 163 -23.42 -20.99 17.90
CA TYR A 163 -22.79 -20.24 18.98
C TYR A 163 -23.60 -20.35 20.28
N GLU A 164 -24.91 -20.09 20.25
CA GLU A 164 -25.79 -20.16 21.41
C GLU A 164 -25.83 -21.56 22.04
N LYS A 165 -25.90 -22.61 21.19
CA LYS A 165 -25.99 -23.99 21.66
C LYS A 165 -24.61 -24.62 21.92
N GLY A 166 -23.52 -23.95 21.55
CA GLY A 166 -22.15 -24.48 21.59
C GLY A 166 -22.02 -25.78 20.80
N ARG A 167 -22.68 -25.86 19.62
CA ARG A 167 -22.64 -27.04 18.76
C ARG A 167 -21.53 -26.91 17.73
N PRO A 168 -20.85 -28.02 17.38
CA PRO A 168 -19.89 -28.03 16.28
C PRO A 168 -20.61 -27.82 14.94
N ILE A 169 -19.88 -27.24 14.00
CA ILE A 169 -20.34 -27.01 12.62
C ILE A 169 -19.34 -27.65 11.65
N VAL A 170 -19.84 -28.11 10.53
CA VAL A 170 -19.03 -28.66 9.42
C VAL A 170 -18.72 -27.53 8.47
N ILE A 171 -17.43 -27.30 8.19
CA ILE A 171 -16.98 -26.32 7.24
C ILE A 171 -16.70 -27.00 5.91
N ALA A 172 -17.51 -26.71 4.91
CA ALA A 172 -17.40 -27.24 3.57
C ALA A 172 -17.02 -26.15 2.57
N THR A 173 -15.97 -26.39 1.77
CA THR A 173 -15.54 -25.44 0.75
C THR A 173 -16.39 -25.64 -0.52
N GLN A 174 -16.85 -24.52 -1.11
CA GLN A 174 -17.57 -24.53 -2.38
C GLN A 174 -16.61 -24.75 -3.57
N MET A 175 -17.04 -25.54 -4.56
CA MET A 175 -16.31 -25.70 -5.82
C MET A 175 -16.44 -24.45 -6.70
N VAL A 176 -17.66 -23.89 -6.74
CA VAL A 176 -17.98 -22.68 -7.49
C VAL A 176 -18.31 -21.55 -6.49
N PRO A 177 -17.47 -20.52 -6.37
CA PRO A 177 -17.62 -19.48 -5.35
C PRO A 177 -18.91 -18.66 -5.48
N ASP A 178 -19.38 -18.41 -6.69
CA ASP A 178 -20.51 -17.51 -6.97
C ASP A 178 -21.89 -18.14 -6.72
N MET A 179 -21.94 -19.44 -6.45
CA MET A 179 -23.20 -20.13 -6.20
C MET A 179 -23.78 -19.72 -4.84
N GLU A 180 -24.99 -19.18 -4.85
CA GLU A 180 -25.66 -18.73 -3.61
C GLU A 180 -26.20 -19.87 -2.76
N ASN A 181 -26.80 -20.88 -3.40
CA ASN A 181 -27.42 -22.03 -2.73
C ASN A 181 -26.75 -23.33 -3.19
N PRO A 182 -25.57 -23.66 -2.64
CA PRO A 182 -24.83 -24.86 -3.05
C PRO A 182 -25.56 -26.13 -2.59
N ASP A 183 -25.49 -27.15 -3.45
CA ASP A 183 -25.88 -28.54 -3.13
C ASP A 183 -24.65 -29.38 -2.80
N ILE A 184 -24.84 -30.64 -2.50
CA ILE A 184 -23.73 -31.55 -2.20
C ILE A 184 -22.74 -31.69 -3.38
N SER A 185 -23.25 -31.62 -4.61
CA SER A 185 -22.42 -31.65 -5.85
C SER A 185 -21.53 -30.45 -6.01
N ASP A 186 -21.85 -29.34 -5.32
CA ASP A 186 -21.15 -28.06 -5.43
C ASP A 186 -20.14 -27.85 -4.28
N LEU A 187 -20.05 -28.84 -3.38
CA LEU A 187 -19.19 -28.82 -2.20
C LEU A 187 -18.11 -29.91 -2.32
N TYR A 188 -16.92 -29.60 -1.85
CA TYR A 188 -15.91 -30.62 -1.66
C TYR A 188 -16.34 -31.56 -0.51
N SER A 189 -16.17 -32.86 -0.71
CA SER A 189 -16.54 -33.86 0.30
C SER A 189 -15.68 -33.80 1.54
N THR A 190 -14.39 -33.41 1.41
CA THR A 190 -13.47 -33.31 2.54
C THR A 190 -13.69 -31.98 3.25
N CYS A 191 -14.09 -32.05 4.50
CA CYS A 191 -14.50 -30.94 5.33
C CYS A 191 -13.74 -30.97 6.65
N THR A 192 -13.83 -29.87 7.42
CA THR A 192 -13.24 -29.75 8.75
C THR A 192 -14.33 -29.37 9.74
N LEU A 193 -14.29 -29.95 10.91
CA LEU A 193 -15.18 -29.55 12.00
C LEU A 193 -14.64 -28.28 12.67
N ALA A 194 -15.55 -27.37 13.04
CA ALA A 194 -15.18 -26.14 13.73
C ALA A 194 -16.23 -25.77 14.78
N GLN A 195 -15.80 -24.93 15.73
CA GLN A 195 -16.70 -24.24 16.64
C GLN A 195 -16.65 -22.74 16.41
N VAL A 196 -17.77 -22.08 16.73
CA VAL A 196 -17.85 -20.63 16.69
C VAL A 196 -17.37 -20.08 18.04
N LEU A 197 -16.26 -19.32 18.03
CA LEU A 197 -15.72 -18.70 19.23
C LEU A 197 -16.37 -17.37 19.54
N ARG A 198 -16.52 -16.51 18.54
CA ARG A 198 -17.11 -15.16 18.71
C ARG A 198 -17.80 -14.71 17.42
N ILE A 199 -18.80 -13.84 17.58
CA ILE A 199 -19.48 -13.18 16.49
C ILE A 199 -19.36 -11.67 16.72
N PHE A 200 -18.86 -10.95 15.73
CA PHE A 200 -18.75 -9.49 15.76
C PHE A 200 -19.73 -8.90 14.75
N GLU A 201 -20.71 -8.16 15.25
CA GLU A 201 -21.66 -7.44 14.42
C GLU A 201 -21.25 -5.97 14.34
N MET A 202 -21.05 -5.46 13.13
CA MET A 202 -20.78 -4.05 12.88
C MET A 202 -21.96 -3.41 12.14
N PRO A 203 -22.30 -2.15 12.46
CA PRO A 203 -23.32 -1.43 11.70
C PRO A 203 -22.88 -1.32 10.23
N ASN A 204 -23.77 -1.67 9.31
CA ASN A 204 -23.61 -1.59 7.85
C ASN A 204 -22.63 -2.57 7.19
N ASN A 205 -22.04 -3.52 7.94
CA ASN A 205 -21.13 -4.51 7.40
C ASN A 205 -21.60 -5.93 7.73
N PRO A 206 -21.28 -6.93 6.90
CA PRO A 206 -21.58 -8.32 7.22
C PRO A 206 -20.84 -8.73 8.50
N PRO A 207 -21.49 -9.52 9.40
CA PRO A 207 -20.85 -9.94 10.63
C PRO A 207 -19.63 -10.80 10.39
N THR A 208 -18.57 -10.52 11.19
CA THR A 208 -17.35 -11.32 11.22
C THR A 208 -17.45 -12.37 12.31
N VAL A 209 -17.17 -13.61 11.95
CA VAL A 209 -17.26 -14.76 12.84
C VAL A 209 -15.89 -15.37 12.99
N ILE A 210 -15.45 -15.60 14.24
CA ILE A 210 -14.21 -16.30 14.53
C ILE A 210 -14.53 -17.77 14.70
N LEU A 211 -13.93 -18.59 13.83
CA LEU A 211 -14.04 -20.03 13.88
C LEU A 211 -12.72 -20.65 14.38
N GLN A 212 -12.85 -21.66 15.22
CA GLN A 212 -11.75 -22.54 15.60
C GLN A 212 -12.01 -23.93 15.05
N ALA A 213 -11.09 -24.43 14.23
CA ALA A 213 -11.16 -25.78 13.72
C ALA A 213 -10.80 -26.81 14.81
N TYR A 214 -11.51 -27.93 14.80
CA TYR A 214 -11.16 -29.11 15.59
C TYR A 214 -9.95 -29.83 14.98
N MET A 215 -9.46 -30.85 15.68
CA MET A 215 -8.41 -31.74 15.13
C MET A 215 -8.95 -32.64 14.02
N ASP A 216 -10.23 -33.02 14.12
CA ASP A 216 -10.83 -34.01 13.24
C ASP A 216 -11.24 -33.42 11.87
N ARG A 217 -10.86 -34.09 10.82
CA ARG A 217 -11.39 -33.94 9.47
C ARG A 217 -12.59 -34.87 9.30
N VAL A 218 -13.50 -34.50 8.41
CA VAL A 218 -14.69 -35.29 8.15
C VAL A 218 -14.99 -35.34 6.64
N ASN A 219 -15.65 -36.42 6.25
CA ASN A 219 -16.23 -36.56 4.91
C ASN A 219 -17.71 -36.20 4.97
N LEU A 220 -18.17 -35.26 4.15
CA LEU A 220 -19.57 -34.99 3.95
C LEU A 220 -20.17 -36.05 3.02
N ILE A 221 -21.06 -36.89 3.58
CA ILE A 221 -21.70 -38.02 2.85
C ILE A 221 -22.98 -37.57 2.14
N SER A 222 -23.83 -36.81 2.87
CA SER A 222 -25.12 -36.38 2.32
C SER A 222 -25.60 -35.11 2.96
N ILE A 223 -26.38 -34.30 2.23
CA ILE A 223 -27.15 -33.19 2.75
C ILE A 223 -28.57 -33.68 2.99
N THR A 224 -28.99 -33.62 4.27
CA THR A 224 -30.33 -34.09 4.69
C THR A 224 -31.37 -32.99 4.64
N ARG A 225 -30.96 -31.74 4.96
CA ARG A 225 -31.83 -30.57 4.99
C ARG A 225 -31.19 -29.34 4.38
N LYS A 226 -31.97 -28.56 3.63
CA LYS A 226 -31.53 -27.30 3.00
C LYS A 226 -32.07 -26.04 3.71
N ARG A 227 -33.13 -26.16 4.50
CA ARG A 227 -33.75 -25.03 5.22
C ARG A 227 -33.91 -25.35 6.70
N PRO A 228 -33.72 -24.38 7.62
CA PRO A 228 -33.39 -22.96 7.39
C PRO A 228 -31.91 -22.76 6.96
N TYR A 229 -31.04 -23.75 7.13
CA TYR A 229 -29.65 -23.83 6.69
C TYR A 229 -29.32 -25.29 6.36
N LEU A 230 -28.15 -25.49 5.74
CA LEU A 230 -27.70 -26.83 5.34
C LEU A 230 -27.40 -27.69 6.58
N LYS A 231 -27.91 -28.92 6.57
CA LYS A 231 -27.52 -29.97 7.51
C LYS A 231 -27.12 -31.23 6.72
N GLY A 232 -26.17 -31.97 7.24
CA GLY A 232 -25.69 -33.17 6.58
C GLY A 232 -25.16 -34.20 7.55
N ILE A 233 -24.99 -35.39 7.04
CA ILE A 233 -24.35 -36.53 7.71
C ILE A 233 -22.90 -36.56 7.28
N VAL A 234 -22.01 -36.70 8.27
CA VAL A 234 -20.57 -36.75 8.05
C VAL A 234 -19.98 -38.02 8.64
N GLU A 235 -18.90 -38.47 8.07
CA GLU A 235 -18.11 -39.57 8.56
C GLU A 235 -16.73 -39.09 8.98
N LYS A 236 -16.20 -39.65 10.07
CA LYS A 236 -14.89 -39.26 10.57
C LYS A 236 -13.82 -39.69 9.59
N TRP A 237 -12.89 -38.80 9.27
CA TRP A 237 -11.73 -39.11 8.47
C TRP A 237 -10.68 -39.87 9.28
N GLU A 238 -10.21 -40.99 8.77
CA GLU A 238 -9.14 -41.74 9.41
C GLU A 238 -7.78 -41.12 9.08
N GLU A 239 -7.09 -40.65 10.08
CA GLU A 239 -5.72 -40.11 9.95
C GLU A 239 -4.69 -41.17 10.29
N MET A 240 -3.60 -41.22 9.49
CA MET A 240 -2.45 -42.03 9.79
C MET A 240 -1.53 -41.27 10.75
N SER A 241 -1.23 -41.86 11.90
CA SER A 241 -0.24 -41.30 12.82
C SER A 241 1.16 -41.38 12.21
N VAL A 242 1.89 -40.28 12.26
CA VAL A 242 3.29 -40.18 11.82
C VAL A 242 4.18 -40.10 13.06
N ASP A 243 5.32 -40.77 13.03
CA ASP A 243 6.32 -40.62 14.07
C ASP A 243 7.10 -39.31 13.90
N GLU A 244 6.71 -38.30 14.71
CA GLU A 244 7.30 -36.95 14.68
C GLU A 244 8.76 -36.89 15.13
N LYS A 245 9.28 -38.01 15.71
CA LYS A 245 10.65 -38.08 16.21
C LYS A 245 11.69 -38.38 15.14
N THR A 246 11.25 -38.75 13.95
CA THR A 246 12.14 -39.06 12.83
C THR A 246 12.92 -37.83 12.38
N ASP A 247 14.18 -37.98 12.01
CA ASP A 247 15.00 -36.88 11.51
C ASP A 247 14.45 -36.37 10.16
N GLU A 248 13.84 -37.24 9.36
CA GLU A 248 13.15 -36.85 8.12
C GLU A 248 12.00 -35.88 8.40
N PHE A 249 11.15 -36.15 9.40
CA PHE A 249 10.06 -35.27 9.78
C PHE A 249 10.56 -33.87 10.18
N LYS A 250 11.63 -33.81 10.99
CA LYS A 250 12.23 -32.52 11.40
C LYS A 250 12.77 -31.73 10.23
N VAL A 251 13.47 -32.38 9.30
CA VAL A 251 14.01 -31.73 8.09
C VAL A 251 12.89 -31.20 7.21
N LEU A 252 11.82 -31.97 7.00
CA LEU A 252 10.65 -31.52 6.24
C LEU A 252 9.98 -30.31 6.89
N LEU A 253 9.81 -30.35 8.22
CA LEU A 253 9.20 -29.27 8.99
C LEU A 253 10.02 -27.98 8.91
N ASP A 254 11.35 -28.09 9.09
CA ASP A 254 12.24 -26.93 9.00
C ASP A 254 12.30 -26.37 7.58
N THR A 255 12.28 -27.24 6.57
CA THR A 255 12.21 -26.80 5.16
C THR A 255 10.91 -26.03 4.86
N CYS A 256 9.76 -26.56 5.33
CA CYS A 256 8.47 -25.85 5.22
C CYS A 256 8.53 -24.47 5.88
N ARG A 257 9.10 -24.41 7.10
CA ARG A 257 9.24 -23.16 7.88
C ARG A 257 10.11 -22.15 7.15
N GLU A 258 11.26 -22.55 6.62
CA GLU A 258 12.18 -21.66 5.93
C GLU A 258 11.60 -21.12 4.62
N LEU A 259 10.97 -21.98 3.80
CA LEU A 259 10.33 -21.55 2.57
C LEU A 259 9.17 -20.60 2.84
N ALA A 260 8.35 -20.89 3.86
CA ALA A 260 7.27 -20.03 4.27
C ALA A 260 7.77 -18.66 4.75
N LYS A 261 8.85 -18.61 5.56
CA LYS A 261 9.47 -17.35 5.98
C LYS A 261 9.93 -16.52 4.78
N LYS A 262 10.68 -17.13 3.85
CA LYS A 262 11.16 -16.44 2.64
C LYS A 262 10.00 -15.88 1.81
N LEU A 263 8.92 -16.65 1.66
CA LEU A 263 7.76 -16.20 0.90
C LEU A 263 7.05 -15.01 1.57
N VAL A 264 6.94 -15.00 2.91
CA VAL A 264 6.38 -13.87 3.66
C VAL A 264 7.26 -12.63 3.53
N GLU A 265 8.60 -12.78 3.61
CA GLU A 265 9.56 -11.67 3.45
C GLU A 265 9.50 -11.02 2.06
N LEU A 266 9.23 -11.81 1.01
CA LEU A 266 9.10 -11.34 -0.36
C LEU A 266 7.72 -10.78 -0.70
N SER A 267 6.72 -11.05 0.14
CA SER A 267 5.33 -10.68 -0.12
C SER A 267 4.93 -9.42 0.62
N ASP A 268 4.65 -8.34 -0.11
CA ASP A 268 4.11 -7.10 0.46
C ASP A 268 2.71 -7.27 1.11
N LYS A 269 2.02 -8.38 0.77
CA LYS A 269 0.66 -8.65 1.24
C LYS A 269 0.60 -9.43 2.54
N MET A 270 1.67 -10.09 2.94
CA MET A 270 1.72 -10.91 4.15
C MET A 270 2.30 -10.10 5.31
N GLY A 271 1.53 -10.00 6.42
CA GLY A 271 1.93 -9.21 7.58
C GLY A 271 3.13 -9.80 8.33
N GLN A 272 3.87 -8.94 9.04
CA GLN A 272 5.00 -9.36 9.91
C GLN A 272 4.55 -10.31 11.03
N ASP A 273 3.27 -10.30 11.41
CA ASP A 273 2.69 -11.19 12.41
C ASP A 273 2.81 -12.67 12.02
N MET A 274 2.75 -12.97 10.71
CA MET A 274 3.01 -14.32 10.19
C MET A 274 4.44 -14.80 10.48
N LEU A 275 5.43 -13.90 10.35
CA LEU A 275 6.82 -14.23 10.68
C LEU A 275 6.99 -14.54 12.16
N LEU A 276 6.30 -13.83 13.04
CA LEU A 276 6.31 -14.08 14.48
C LEU A 276 5.73 -15.45 14.79
N TYR A 277 4.61 -15.81 14.16
CA TYR A 277 3.99 -17.12 14.30
C TYR A 277 4.92 -18.26 13.85
N LEU A 278 5.52 -18.14 12.67
CA LEU A 278 6.47 -19.12 12.14
C LEU A 278 7.75 -19.27 12.99
N LYS A 279 8.08 -18.26 13.83
CA LYS A 279 9.22 -18.28 14.75
C LYS A 279 8.87 -18.84 16.13
N SER A 280 7.59 -18.93 16.51
CA SER A 280 7.15 -19.23 17.87
C SER A 280 7.29 -20.70 18.30
N GLY A 281 7.90 -21.57 17.50
CA GLY A 281 8.22 -22.96 17.91
C GLY A 281 7.02 -23.84 18.19
N GLN A 282 5.91 -23.63 17.49
CA GLN A 282 4.65 -24.36 17.59
C GLN A 282 4.79 -25.83 17.16
N ASP A 283 3.83 -26.66 17.57
CA ASP A 283 3.72 -28.07 17.14
C ASP A 283 3.73 -28.18 15.60
N GLY A 284 4.37 -29.22 15.08
CA GLY A 284 4.59 -29.38 13.65
C GLY A 284 3.29 -29.38 12.85
N ASP A 285 2.28 -30.09 13.33
CA ASP A 285 0.95 -30.18 12.72
C ASP A 285 0.29 -28.81 12.60
N LEU A 286 0.29 -28.06 13.71
CA LEU A 286 -0.34 -26.76 13.77
C LEU A 286 0.33 -25.75 12.82
N MET A 287 1.67 -25.79 12.73
CA MET A 287 2.42 -24.94 11.81
C MET A 287 2.09 -25.28 10.34
N VAL A 288 2.07 -26.56 9.98
CA VAL A 288 1.75 -26.99 8.60
C VAL A 288 0.31 -26.61 8.24
N ASN A 289 -0.66 -26.86 9.13
CA ASN A 289 -2.06 -26.49 8.91
C ASN A 289 -2.25 -24.97 8.80
N PHE A 290 -1.51 -24.23 9.61
CA PHE A 290 -1.48 -22.78 9.55
C PHE A 290 -0.98 -22.26 8.20
N ILE A 291 0.14 -22.78 7.68
CA ILE A 291 0.67 -22.42 6.36
C ILE A 291 -0.35 -22.77 5.27
N CYS A 292 -0.92 -23.99 5.30
CA CYS A 292 -1.91 -24.43 4.32
C CYS A 292 -3.16 -23.53 4.28
N THR A 293 -3.59 -23.00 5.43
CA THR A 293 -4.77 -22.14 5.53
C THR A 293 -4.49 -20.75 4.97
N ASN A 294 -3.40 -20.11 5.44
CA ASN A 294 -3.18 -18.67 5.27
C ASN A 294 -2.38 -18.29 4.03
N PHE A 295 -1.68 -19.25 3.40
CA PHE A 295 -0.92 -18.95 2.19
C PHE A 295 -1.82 -18.94 0.94
N PRO A 296 -1.48 -18.13 -0.09
CA PRO A 296 -2.33 -17.90 -1.27
C PRO A 296 -2.27 -19.05 -2.29
N PHE A 297 -2.48 -20.27 -1.84
CA PHE A 297 -2.55 -21.42 -2.74
C PHE A 297 -3.94 -21.52 -3.39
N PRO A 298 -4.03 -22.02 -4.63
CA PRO A 298 -5.30 -22.33 -5.27
C PRO A 298 -6.13 -23.32 -4.45
N ILE A 299 -7.46 -23.17 -4.46
CA ILE A 299 -8.39 -23.97 -3.65
C ILE A 299 -8.23 -25.46 -3.91
N ASP A 300 -8.10 -25.86 -5.17
CA ASP A 300 -7.89 -27.28 -5.56
C ASP A 300 -6.60 -27.87 -4.96
N GLN A 301 -5.54 -27.06 -4.83
CA GLN A 301 -4.29 -27.48 -4.19
C GLN A 301 -4.45 -27.57 -2.66
N LYS A 302 -5.16 -26.61 -2.06
CA LYS A 302 -5.49 -26.66 -0.62
C LYS A 302 -6.33 -27.91 -0.29
N ILE A 303 -7.31 -28.25 -1.13
CA ILE A 303 -8.11 -29.47 -0.94
C ILE A 303 -7.25 -30.74 -1.09
N LYS A 304 -6.29 -30.78 -2.04
CA LYS A 304 -5.33 -31.90 -2.13
C LYS A 304 -4.51 -32.04 -0.86
N LEU A 305 -4.00 -30.92 -0.31
CA LEU A 305 -3.29 -30.91 0.98
C LEU A 305 -4.18 -31.41 2.13
N LEU A 306 -5.46 -30.98 2.16
CA LEU A 306 -6.40 -31.41 3.19
C LEU A 306 -6.73 -32.91 3.09
N ARG A 307 -6.70 -33.49 1.89
CA ARG A 307 -6.95 -34.92 1.63
C ARG A 307 -5.76 -35.83 1.99
N CYS A 308 -4.54 -35.29 2.12
CA CYS A 308 -3.40 -36.11 2.51
C CYS A 308 -3.61 -36.73 3.89
N ASN A 309 -3.59 -38.07 3.98
CA ASN A 309 -3.76 -38.80 5.24
C ASN A 309 -2.52 -38.76 6.09
N ASN A 310 -1.34 -38.68 5.47
CA ASN A 310 -0.05 -38.69 6.10
C ASN A 310 0.51 -37.24 6.13
N LEU A 311 0.95 -36.79 7.31
CA LEU A 311 1.49 -35.45 7.47
C LEU A 311 2.79 -35.25 6.69
N SER A 312 3.65 -36.27 6.59
CA SER A 312 4.90 -36.19 5.80
C SER A 312 4.61 -36.00 4.32
N GLU A 313 3.63 -36.73 3.76
CA GLU A 313 3.19 -36.52 2.36
C GLU A 313 2.62 -35.12 2.17
N ARG A 314 1.84 -34.62 3.12
CA ARG A 314 1.32 -33.25 3.10
C ARG A 314 2.46 -32.24 3.08
N MET A 315 3.51 -32.43 3.90
CA MET A 315 4.69 -31.55 3.93
C MET A 315 5.46 -31.58 2.59
N TYR A 316 5.65 -32.76 1.96
CA TYR A 316 6.27 -32.85 0.64
C TYR A 316 5.50 -32.05 -0.42
N LEU A 317 4.18 -32.21 -0.44
CA LEU A 317 3.33 -31.44 -1.36
C LEU A 317 3.37 -29.94 -1.05
N LEU A 318 3.37 -29.56 0.23
CA LEU A 318 3.47 -28.18 0.69
C LEU A 318 4.80 -27.55 0.29
N ILE A 319 5.94 -28.23 0.46
CA ILE A 319 7.26 -27.78 0.02
C ILE A 319 7.28 -27.49 -1.47
N LYS A 320 6.68 -28.39 -2.26
CA LYS A 320 6.55 -28.19 -3.71
C LYS A 320 5.78 -26.92 -4.04
N LEU A 321 4.63 -26.70 -3.40
CA LEU A 321 3.80 -25.50 -3.60
C LEU A 321 4.51 -24.23 -3.14
N LEU A 322 5.11 -24.24 -1.95
CA LEU A 322 5.88 -23.12 -1.42
C LEU A 322 7.04 -22.74 -2.36
N SER A 323 7.74 -23.73 -2.89
CA SER A 323 8.84 -23.50 -3.84
C SER A 323 8.36 -22.89 -5.17
N GLN A 324 7.17 -23.26 -5.64
CA GLN A 324 6.56 -22.68 -6.83
C GLN A 324 6.14 -21.22 -6.59
N GLU A 325 5.45 -20.97 -5.49
CA GLU A 325 5.04 -19.59 -5.11
C GLU A 325 6.24 -18.68 -4.86
N LEU A 326 7.31 -19.19 -4.24
CA LEU A 326 8.53 -18.44 -4.02
C LEU A 326 9.15 -17.98 -5.35
N LYS A 327 9.27 -18.88 -6.34
CA LYS A 327 9.77 -18.54 -7.67
C LYS A 327 8.90 -17.47 -8.36
N LEU A 328 7.57 -17.58 -8.21
CA LEU A 328 6.65 -16.58 -8.76
C LEU A 328 6.80 -15.23 -8.07
N ALA A 329 6.97 -15.21 -6.74
CA ALA A 329 7.19 -14.00 -5.97
C ALA A 329 8.52 -13.33 -6.35
N GLU A 330 9.61 -14.09 -6.47
CA GLU A 330 10.92 -13.59 -6.93
C GLU A 330 10.85 -13.00 -8.34
N LEU A 331 10.17 -13.70 -9.26
CA LEU A 331 9.97 -13.20 -10.61
C LEU A 331 9.18 -11.89 -10.64
N LYS A 332 8.11 -11.81 -9.84
CA LYS A 332 7.29 -10.60 -9.72
C LYS A 332 8.09 -9.43 -9.16
N GLN A 333 8.89 -9.67 -8.12
CA GLN A 333 9.77 -8.65 -7.54
C GLN A 333 10.79 -8.13 -8.56
N ASN A 334 11.45 -9.04 -9.30
CA ASN A 334 12.38 -8.66 -10.36
C ASN A 334 11.74 -7.80 -11.46
N ILE A 335 10.51 -8.16 -11.88
CA ILE A 335 9.76 -7.38 -12.88
C ILE A 335 9.41 -5.99 -12.30
N GLN A 336 8.92 -5.93 -11.08
CA GLN A 336 8.58 -4.65 -10.43
C GLN A 336 9.80 -3.76 -10.26
N GLN A 337 10.94 -4.33 -9.89
CA GLN A 337 12.20 -3.57 -9.76
C GLN A 337 12.64 -2.99 -11.11
N ARG A 338 12.67 -3.80 -12.17
CA ARG A 338 13.01 -3.31 -13.52
C ARG A 338 12.06 -2.21 -13.99
N THR A 339 10.76 -2.39 -13.75
CA THR A 339 9.76 -1.38 -14.11
C THR A 339 9.98 -0.07 -13.35
N ARG A 340 10.33 -0.12 -12.06
CA ARG A 340 10.67 1.09 -11.29
C ARG A 340 11.93 1.77 -11.84
N GLU A 341 12.98 1.01 -12.12
CA GLU A 341 14.22 1.54 -12.70
C GLU A 341 13.98 2.21 -14.07
N ASP A 342 13.11 1.62 -14.90
CA ASP A 342 12.72 2.20 -16.19
C ASP A 342 11.91 3.49 -16.04
N ILE A 343 10.94 3.51 -15.09
CA ILE A 343 10.16 4.71 -14.79
C ILE A 343 11.06 5.82 -14.24
N ASP A 344 11.96 5.51 -13.30
CA ASP A 344 12.88 6.48 -12.70
C ASP A 344 13.82 7.06 -13.77
N ARG A 345 14.26 6.22 -14.74
CA ARG A 345 15.07 6.66 -15.87
C ARG A 345 14.29 7.62 -16.77
N GLN A 346 13.06 7.27 -17.16
CA GLN A 346 12.21 8.12 -17.98
C GLN A 346 11.88 9.45 -17.30
N GLN A 347 11.59 9.43 -16.00
CA GLN A 347 11.34 10.66 -15.24
C GLN A 347 12.58 11.55 -15.19
N ARG A 348 13.77 10.96 -15.00
CA ARG A 348 15.04 11.70 -15.02
C ARG A 348 15.31 12.30 -16.40
N GLU A 349 15.11 11.54 -17.47
CA GLU A 349 15.26 12.04 -18.84
C GLU A 349 14.28 13.19 -19.13
N TYR A 350 13.01 13.04 -18.73
CA TYR A 350 12.01 14.11 -18.85
C TYR A 350 12.42 15.37 -18.09
N PHE A 351 12.88 15.21 -16.85
CA PHE A 351 13.33 16.33 -16.01
C PHE A 351 14.54 17.05 -16.62
N LEU A 352 15.52 16.29 -17.13
CA LEU A 352 16.69 16.86 -17.82
C LEU A 352 16.28 17.61 -19.10
N HIS A 353 15.36 17.05 -19.89
CA HIS A 353 14.80 17.75 -21.05
C HIS A 353 14.10 19.04 -20.67
N GLN A 354 13.32 19.02 -19.58
CA GLN A 354 12.63 20.22 -19.09
C GLN A 354 13.62 21.29 -18.60
N GLN A 355 14.68 20.87 -17.88
CA GLN A 355 15.73 21.79 -17.48
C GLN A 355 16.47 22.37 -18.69
N MET A 356 16.81 21.53 -19.67
CA MET A 356 17.46 21.99 -20.88
C MET A 356 16.60 23.00 -21.65
N LYS A 357 15.30 22.74 -21.73
CA LYS A 357 14.34 23.68 -22.33
C LYS A 357 14.26 25.01 -21.54
N ASN A 358 14.17 24.95 -20.21
CA ASN A 358 14.16 26.17 -19.40
C ASN A 358 15.46 26.98 -19.55
N ILE A 359 16.61 26.30 -19.60
CA ILE A 359 17.91 26.97 -19.85
C ILE A 359 17.94 27.58 -21.24
N GLN A 360 17.39 26.90 -22.26
CA GLN A 360 17.29 27.44 -23.61
C GLN A 360 16.34 28.63 -23.68
N ASP A 361 15.21 28.57 -22.96
CA ASP A 361 14.25 29.69 -22.87
C ASP A 361 14.87 30.89 -22.11
N GLU A 362 15.70 30.64 -21.07
CA GLU A 362 16.46 31.69 -20.38
C GLU A 362 17.61 32.27 -21.23
N LEU A 363 18.24 31.43 -22.05
CA LEU A 363 19.26 31.86 -23.02
C LEU A 363 18.64 32.44 -24.31
N GLY A 364 17.37 32.17 -24.56
CA GLY A 364 16.62 32.53 -25.78
C GLY A 364 16.38 34.03 -25.96
N ASN A 365 16.67 34.89 -24.97
CA ASN A 365 16.77 36.33 -25.16
C ASN A 365 17.83 36.71 -26.23
N GLY A 366 18.79 35.82 -26.51
CA GLY A 366 19.80 36.06 -27.55
C GLY A 366 19.25 36.00 -28.98
N GLN A 367 18.15 35.31 -29.29
CA GLN A 367 17.60 35.20 -30.63
C GLN A 367 16.86 36.48 -31.03
N ASP A 368 16.04 37.02 -30.13
CA ASP A 368 15.34 38.28 -30.39
C ASP A 368 16.34 39.43 -30.56
N ASP A 369 17.45 39.41 -29.79
CA ASP A 369 18.54 40.36 -29.92
C ASP A 369 19.29 40.20 -31.24
N GLU A 370 19.55 38.98 -31.72
CA GLU A 370 20.20 38.69 -33.03
C GLU A 370 19.32 39.13 -34.20
N ILE A 371 18.02 38.86 -34.18
CA ILE A 371 17.09 39.32 -35.21
C ILE A 371 16.96 40.85 -35.20
N ALA A 372 16.90 41.46 -34.03
CA ALA A 372 16.89 42.93 -33.90
C ALA A 372 18.19 43.56 -34.45
N GLU A 373 19.35 42.92 -34.19
CA GLU A 373 20.63 43.39 -34.77
C GLU A 373 20.66 43.29 -36.30
N LEU A 374 20.13 42.17 -36.87
CA LEU A 374 20.00 42.00 -38.32
C LEU A 374 19.11 43.09 -38.95
N ARG A 375 17.95 43.40 -38.35
CA ARG A 375 17.05 44.48 -38.80
C ARG A 375 17.75 45.82 -38.74
N ASN A 376 18.46 46.14 -37.63
CA ASN A 376 19.19 47.39 -37.49
C ASN A 376 20.31 47.56 -38.57
N LYS A 377 21.02 46.45 -38.85
CA LYS A 377 22.04 46.46 -39.94
C LYS A 377 21.37 46.65 -41.32
N GLY A 378 20.19 46.09 -41.51
CA GLY A 378 19.38 46.27 -42.72
C GLY A 378 18.98 47.72 -42.98
N TYR A 379 18.48 48.41 -41.94
CA TYR A 379 18.09 49.84 -42.02
C TYR A 379 19.26 50.78 -42.33
N GLN A 380 20.47 50.39 -42.08
CA GLN A 380 21.67 51.19 -42.39
C GLN A 380 22.14 51.04 -43.82
N LYS A 381 21.61 50.09 -44.62
CA LYS A 381 22.01 49.84 -45.99
C LYS A 381 21.23 50.73 -46.96
N LYS A 382 21.91 51.17 -48.03
CA LYS A 382 21.31 51.99 -49.10
C LYS A 382 20.87 51.09 -50.26
N TRP A 383 19.83 50.30 -50.04
CA TRP A 383 19.24 49.43 -51.03
C TRP A 383 17.93 50.04 -51.62
N SER A 384 17.40 49.47 -52.70
CA SER A 384 16.13 49.87 -53.27
C SER A 384 14.97 49.40 -52.38
N ASP A 385 13.81 50.05 -52.50
CA ASP A 385 12.59 49.70 -51.75
C ASP A 385 12.20 48.22 -51.94
N GLU A 386 12.38 47.69 -53.17
CA GLU A 386 12.14 46.25 -53.44
C GLU A 386 13.02 45.32 -52.67
N VAL A 387 14.32 45.64 -52.55
CA VAL A 387 15.28 44.82 -51.75
C VAL A 387 15.03 44.96 -50.27
N ALA A 388 14.65 46.14 -49.78
CA ALA A 388 14.27 46.36 -48.40
C ALA A 388 13.04 45.51 -48.01
N GLU A 389 12.01 45.49 -48.88
CA GLU A 389 10.82 44.66 -48.63
C GLU A 389 11.13 43.16 -48.67
N LEU A 390 11.99 42.71 -49.56
CA LEU A 390 12.45 41.32 -49.63
C LEU A 390 13.23 40.94 -48.34
N PHE A 391 14.12 41.83 -47.87
CA PHE A 391 14.90 41.60 -46.68
C PHE A 391 14.00 41.43 -45.43
N GLU A 392 13.01 42.33 -45.24
CA GLU A 392 12.07 42.21 -44.14
C GLU A 392 11.26 40.90 -44.19
N LYS A 393 10.79 40.51 -45.37
CA LYS A 393 10.07 39.24 -45.56
C LYS A 393 10.93 38.02 -45.16
N GLU A 394 12.19 38.04 -45.50
CA GLU A 394 13.12 36.94 -45.18
C GLU A 394 13.55 36.96 -43.71
N VAL A 395 13.60 38.11 -43.04
CA VAL A 395 13.78 38.24 -41.60
C VAL A 395 12.56 37.73 -40.83
N ASP A 396 11.33 38.11 -41.27
CA ASP A 396 10.10 37.58 -40.67
C ASP A 396 9.97 36.07 -40.83
N LYS A 397 10.53 35.50 -41.92
CA LYS A 397 10.59 34.06 -42.11
C LYS A 397 11.59 33.40 -41.15
N LEU A 398 12.76 34.01 -40.91
CA LEU A 398 13.76 33.55 -39.93
C LEU A 398 13.18 33.51 -38.52
N GLU A 399 12.39 34.55 -38.15
CA GLU A 399 11.74 34.62 -36.83
C GLU A 399 10.77 33.46 -36.56
N ARG A 400 10.16 32.91 -37.64
CA ARG A 400 9.22 31.78 -37.54
C ARG A 400 9.87 30.40 -37.58
N ILE A 401 11.14 30.32 -37.98
CA ILE A 401 11.89 29.06 -38.04
C ILE A 401 12.44 28.71 -36.65
N ASN A 402 12.28 27.45 -36.25
CA ASN A 402 12.89 26.99 -34.99
C ASN A 402 14.41 27.09 -35.06
N PRO A 403 15.08 27.79 -34.12
CA PRO A 403 16.54 27.98 -34.09
C PRO A 403 17.36 26.70 -34.14
N GLN A 404 16.79 25.60 -33.72
CA GLN A 404 17.46 24.27 -33.73
C GLN A 404 17.31 23.55 -35.08
N SER A 405 16.55 24.11 -36.02
CA SER A 405 16.42 23.54 -37.35
C SER A 405 17.64 23.87 -38.20
N PRO A 406 18.17 22.94 -39.01
CA PRO A 406 19.18 23.25 -40.01
C PRO A 406 18.81 24.39 -40.93
N ASP A 407 17.50 24.57 -41.21
CA ASP A 407 16.96 25.62 -42.07
C ASP A 407 17.20 27.03 -41.51
N TYR A 408 17.26 27.15 -40.14
CA TYR A 408 17.55 28.43 -39.50
C TYR A 408 18.93 28.95 -39.90
N ASN A 409 19.95 28.09 -39.81
CA ASN A 409 21.34 28.48 -40.16
C ASN A 409 21.49 28.83 -41.65
N VAL A 410 20.76 28.15 -42.53
CA VAL A 410 20.77 28.45 -43.96
C VAL A 410 20.15 29.83 -44.21
N GLN A 411 18.98 30.11 -43.59
CA GLN A 411 18.31 31.38 -43.72
C GLN A 411 19.12 32.54 -43.12
N LEU A 412 19.74 32.32 -41.95
CA LEU A 412 20.62 33.28 -41.30
C LEU A 412 21.83 33.63 -42.21
N SER A 413 22.48 32.60 -42.77
CA SER A 413 23.62 32.76 -43.67
C SER A 413 23.25 33.53 -44.94
N TYR A 414 22.04 33.29 -45.48
CA TYR A 414 21.51 34.04 -46.62
C TYR A 414 21.34 35.52 -46.25
N LEU A 415 20.72 35.86 -45.12
CA LEU A 415 20.54 37.25 -44.69
C LEU A 415 21.85 37.96 -44.40
N GLN A 416 22.80 37.26 -43.79
CA GLN A 416 24.15 37.79 -43.55
C GLN A 416 24.90 38.06 -44.85
N THR A 417 24.77 37.18 -45.86
CA THR A 417 25.35 37.39 -47.19
C THR A 417 24.71 38.58 -47.85
N LEU A 418 23.36 38.72 -47.82
CA LEU A 418 22.63 39.85 -48.38
C LEU A 418 23.09 41.18 -47.74
N LEU A 419 23.28 41.20 -46.43
CA LEU A 419 23.83 42.35 -45.70
C LEU A 419 25.30 42.65 -46.06
N GLY A 420 26.08 41.64 -46.41
CA GLY A 420 27.48 41.79 -46.78
C GLY A 420 27.71 42.43 -48.16
N LEU A 421 26.73 42.43 -49.03
CA LEU A 421 26.84 43.01 -50.35
C LEU A 421 27.00 44.57 -50.33
N PRO A 422 27.74 45.17 -51.25
CA PRO A 422 28.04 46.60 -51.27
C PRO A 422 26.86 47.38 -51.92
N TRP A 423 25.72 47.40 -51.25
CA TRP A 423 24.52 48.12 -51.74
C TRP A 423 24.70 49.63 -51.82
N GLY A 424 24.44 50.18 -53.03
CA GLY A 424 24.54 51.62 -53.26
C GLY A 424 25.97 52.18 -53.24
N VAL A 425 26.95 51.32 -53.29
CA VAL A 425 28.37 51.68 -53.40
C VAL A 425 28.81 51.54 -54.82
N TYR A 426 29.05 52.65 -55.44
CA TYR A 426 29.49 52.72 -56.80
C TYR A 426 30.91 53.21 -56.82
N THR A 427 31.70 52.73 -57.72
CA THR A 427 33.00 53.29 -58.05
C THR A 427 32.78 54.60 -58.88
N ALA A 428 33.57 55.62 -58.57
CA ALA A 428 33.54 56.81 -59.37
C ALA A 428 34.07 56.51 -60.77
N ASP A 429 33.22 56.79 -61.75
CA ASP A 429 33.69 56.64 -63.11
C ASP A 429 34.75 57.68 -63.45
N ASN A 430 35.85 57.23 -64.09
CA ASN A 430 36.89 58.13 -64.60
C ASN A 430 36.49 58.54 -65.98
N LEU A 431 35.87 59.71 -66.13
CA LEU A 431 35.41 60.30 -67.38
C LEU A 431 36.53 61.06 -68.08
N ASP A 432 37.78 60.90 -67.72
CA ASP A 432 38.95 61.51 -68.45
C ASP A 432 39.16 60.81 -69.79
N ILE A 433 38.78 61.53 -70.84
CA ILE A 433 38.84 61.06 -72.22
C ILE A 433 40.31 60.76 -72.63
N GLN A 434 41.29 61.56 -72.19
CA GLN A 434 42.68 61.31 -72.48
C GLN A 434 43.22 60.01 -71.85
N ASN A 435 42.69 59.67 -70.65
CA ASN A 435 43.01 58.39 -69.97
C ASN A 435 42.33 57.21 -70.65
N ALA A 436 41.10 57.39 -71.15
CA ALA A 436 40.39 56.36 -71.88
C ALA A 436 41.09 56.06 -73.24
N GLU A 437 41.54 57.06 -73.91
CA GLU A 437 42.36 56.94 -75.17
C GLU A 437 43.63 56.13 -74.88
N LYS A 438 44.38 56.46 -73.85
CA LYS A 438 45.62 55.74 -73.48
C LYS A 438 45.36 54.26 -73.10
N VAL A 439 44.27 53.94 -72.42
CA VAL A 439 43.89 52.57 -72.08
C VAL A 439 43.47 51.80 -73.33
N LEU A 440 42.71 52.39 -74.21
CA LEU A 440 42.29 51.80 -75.48
C LEU A 440 43.52 51.56 -76.40
N ASP A 441 44.41 52.54 -76.51
CA ASP A 441 45.65 52.40 -77.29
C ASP A 441 46.59 51.34 -76.76
N LYS A 442 46.62 51.13 -75.45
CA LYS A 442 47.42 50.10 -74.80
C LYS A 442 46.89 48.71 -75.06
N ASP A 443 45.57 48.54 -74.99
CA ASP A 443 44.91 47.23 -75.01
C ASP A 443 44.46 46.79 -76.41
N HIS A 444 44.46 47.73 -77.39
CA HIS A 444 44.07 47.46 -78.76
C HIS A 444 45.15 47.98 -79.76
N TYR A 445 45.44 47.19 -80.80
CA TYR A 445 46.37 47.51 -81.82
C TYR A 445 45.66 47.81 -83.13
N GLY A 446 45.99 48.98 -83.82
CA GLY A 446 45.52 49.29 -85.10
C GLY A 446 44.15 50.00 -85.14
N LEU A 447 43.76 50.74 -84.10
CA LEU A 447 42.49 51.54 -84.02
C LEU A 447 42.63 52.99 -84.63
N GLU A 448 43.64 53.21 -85.50
CA GLU A 448 43.88 54.54 -86.14
C GLU A 448 42.85 54.95 -87.21
N LYS A 449 41.67 54.37 -87.30
CA LYS A 449 40.61 54.77 -88.24
C LYS A 449 39.34 55.16 -87.51
#